data_8af243f81e3a38d0e29a9388bcd63240
#
_entry.id   8af243f81e3a38d0e29a9388bcd63240
#
_cell.length_a   1.000
_cell.length_b   1.000
_cell.length_c   1.000
_cell.angle_alpha   90.00
_cell.angle_beta   90.00
_cell.angle_gamma   90.00
#
_symmetry.space_group_name_H-M   'P 1'
#
loop_
_entity.id
_entity.type
_entity.pdbx_description
1 polymer ?
#
loop_
_entity_poly.entity_id
_entity_poly.type
_entity_poly.pdbx_seq_one_letter_code
_entity_poly.pdbx_strand_id
1 'polypeptide(L)'
;MWNGKMKALTFSYDDGNMADGRLMEILDRYGMKGTFNVMTGKFPKEGERVRYPRGEAMIEKYMWSEVVDAYKGHEIASHSLTHPHLERLDRATCRAEMVTDMINIEALTGSLPVGMAYPYGSYSDMVVDVLSDLGIRYARGTWSNHSFDLQSDLLRFRPTCHHNDPDLMALAKEFIDMKPDEPKIFYVWGHTYEFDMDHNWDTIERFCSYIAGRDDIFYGTNEEVLLAK
;
A
#
# COMPACT_ATOMS: atom_id res chain seq x y z
N MET A 1 13.22 -10.20 -13.54
CA MET A 1 12.82 -9.05 -12.71
C MET A 1 12.45 -7.87 -13.60
N TRP A 2 11.30 -7.22 -13.44
CA TRP A 2 10.80 -5.96 -14.00
C TRP A 2 11.02 -5.76 -15.53
N ASN A 3 10.83 -6.81 -16.30
CA ASN A 3 11.01 -6.79 -17.77
C ASN A 3 12.39 -6.29 -18.21
N GLY A 4 13.45 -6.64 -17.46
CA GLY A 4 14.84 -6.24 -17.76
C GLY A 4 15.23 -4.85 -17.25
N LYS A 5 14.34 -4.16 -16.54
CA LYS A 5 14.63 -2.84 -15.95
C LYS A 5 15.33 -2.99 -14.60
N MET A 6 16.13 -2.00 -14.22
CA MET A 6 16.89 -1.97 -12.96
C MET A 6 16.25 -1.09 -11.91
N LYS A 7 15.16 -0.39 -12.24
CA LYS A 7 14.44 0.49 -11.34
C LYS A 7 12.95 0.15 -11.33
N ALA A 8 12.32 0.15 -10.15
CA ALA A 8 10.88 -0.02 -10.01
C ALA A 8 10.30 1.00 -9.03
N LEU A 9 9.12 1.52 -9.37
CA LEU A 9 8.33 2.41 -8.51
C LEU A 9 7.04 1.70 -8.13
N THR A 10 6.67 1.78 -6.86
CA THR A 10 5.40 1.28 -6.34
C THR A 10 4.81 2.21 -5.29
N PHE A 11 3.49 2.14 -5.13
CA PHE A 11 2.71 2.90 -4.17
C PHE A 11 1.95 1.97 -3.23
N SER A 12 1.83 2.35 -1.97
CA SER A 12 1.13 1.58 -0.94
C SER A 12 0.30 2.50 -0.07
N TYR A 13 -1.02 2.40 -0.17
CA TYR A 13 -1.95 3.26 0.57
C TYR A 13 -2.84 2.46 1.49
N ASP A 14 -3.07 2.99 2.70
CA ASP A 14 -3.71 2.27 3.79
C ASP A 14 -5.16 2.71 4.02
N ASP A 15 -5.84 1.90 4.83
CA ASP A 15 -7.18 2.11 5.39
C ASP A 15 -8.36 1.84 4.45
N GLY A 16 -8.20 1.87 3.15
CA GLY A 16 -9.30 1.64 2.20
C GLY A 16 -10.45 2.63 2.39
N ASN A 17 -10.47 3.70 1.63
CA ASN A 17 -11.50 4.75 1.73
C ASN A 17 -11.79 5.37 0.36
N MET A 18 -12.87 6.15 0.24
CA MET A 18 -13.30 6.67 -1.06
C MET A 18 -12.32 7.69 -1.69
N ALA A 19 -11.45 8.33 -0.89
CA ALA A 19 -10.40 9.19 -1.42
C ALA A 19 -9.35 8.40 -2.24
N ASP A 20 -9.25 7.07 -2.05
CA ASP A 20 -8.40 6.20 -2.86
C ASP A 20 -8.75 6.31 -4.35
N GLY A 21 -10.04 6.52 -4.68
CA GLY A 21 -10.50 6.70 -6.05
C GLY A 21 -9.81 7.84 -6.78
N ARG A 22 -9.63 8.98 -6.11
CA ARG A 22 -8.90 10.11 -6.70
C ARG A 22 -7.43 9.81 -6.93
N LEU A 23 -6.80 9.09 -6.01
CA LEU A 23 -5.41 8.67 -6.20
C LEU A 23 -5.28 7.69 -7.37
N MET A 24 -6.19 6.72 -7.49
CA MET A 24 -6.19 5.76 -8.61
C MET A 24 -6.35 6.47 -9.95
N GLU A 25 -7.25 7.48 -10.06
CA GLU A 25 -7.38 8.29 -11.26
C GLU A 25 -6.06 9.03 -11.63
N ILE A 26 -5.31 9.50 -10.62
CA ILE A 26 -4.00 10.11 -10.83
C ILE A 26 -3.01 9.04 -11.32
N LEU A 27 -2.90 7.91 -10.64
CA LEU A 27 -1.98 6.83 -11.01
C LEU A 27 -2.26 6.31 -12.42
N ASP A 28 -3.51 6.06 -12.76
CA ASP A 28 -3.94 5.59 -14.08
C ASP A 28 -3.57 6.56 -15.19
N ARG A 29 -3.78 7.86 -14.96
CA ARG A 29 -3.43 8.93 -15.91
C ARG A 29 -1.96 8.89 -16.29
N TYR A 30 -1.09 8.52 -15.36
CA TYR A 30 0.35 8.42 -15.57
C TYR A 30 0.86 7.00 -15.85
N GLY A 31 -0.05 6.04 -16.06
CA GLY A 31 0.30 4.64 -16.36
C GLY A 31 0.96 3.91 -15.20
N MET A 32 0.59 4.27 -13.97
CA MET A 32 1.13 3.70 -12.73
C MET A 32 0.10 2.82 -12.04
N LYS A 33 0.57 1.93 -11.18
CA LYS A 33 -0.28 1.10 -10.34
C LYS A 33 0.02 1.35 -8.86
N GLY A 34 -0.96 1.08 -8.00
CA GLY A 34 -0.79 1.13 -6.55
C GLY A 34 -1.31 -0.14 -5.88
N THR A 35 -0.94 -0.30 -4.63
CA THR A 35 -1.46 -1.32 -3.72
C THR A 35 -2.24 -0.62 -2.63
N PHE A 36 -3.44 -1.09 -2.38
CA PHE A 36 -4.34 -0.54 -1.36
C PHE A 36 -4.54 -1.60 -0.27
N ASN A 37 -4.06 -1.28 0.92
CA ASN A 37 -4.13 -2.15 2.08
C ASN A 37 -5.45 -1.88 2.81
N VAL A 38 -6.38 -2.81 2.71
CA VAL A 38 -7.76 -2.59 3.15
C VAL A 38 -8.09 -3.36 4.43
N MET A 39 -8.99 -2.79 5.22
CA MET A 39 -9.59 -3.40 6.41
C MET A 39 -10.98 -3.89 6.06
N THR A 40 -11.13 -5.14 5.67
CA THR A 40 -12.42 -5.62 5.15
C THR A 40 -13.56 -5.59 6.16
N GLY A 41 -13.26 -5.68 7.46
CA GLY A 41 -14.24 -5.54 8.52
C GLY A 41 -14.82 -4.13 8.67
N LYS A 42 -14.26 -3.14 7.98
CA LYS A 42 -14.75 -1.75 7.98
C LYS A 42 -15.60 -1.39 6.75
N PHE A 43 -15.71 -2.28 5.78
CA PHE A 43 -16.59 -2.08 4.63
C PHE A 43 -18.02 -2.51 4.97
N PRO A 44 -19.00 -1.58 5.00
CA PRO A 44 -20.38 -1.93 5.27
C PRO A 44 -20.94 -2.80 4.14
N LYS A 45 -21.62 -3.88 4.52
CA LYS A 45 -22.28 -4.81 3.57
C LYS A 45 -23.66 -4.32 3.17
N GLU A 46 -24.36 -3.69 4.11
CA GLU A 46 -25.72 -3.17 3.98
C GLU A 46 -25.89 -1.87 4.75
N GLY A 47 -26.93 -1.11 4.47
CA GLY A 47 -27.28 0.11 5.18
C GLY A 47 -26.54 1.35 4.71
N GLU A 48 -26.19 2.22 5.65
CA GLU A 48 -25.50 3.48 5.35
C GLU A 48 -23.99 3.30 5.27
N ARG A 49 -23.35 4.14 4.46
CA ARG A 49 -21.89 4.19 4.39
C ARG A 49 -21.29 4.58 5.73
N VAL A 50 -20.19 3.96 6.09
CA VAL A 50 -19.41 4.35 7.26
C VAL A 50 -18.70 5.67 6.97
N ARG A 51 -18.98 6.67 7.79
CA ARG A 51 -18.38 8.01 7.73
C ARG A 51 -17.93 8.45 9.10
N TYR A 52 -16.75 9.03 9.19
CA TYR A 52 -16.26 9.63 10.43
C TYR A 52 -15.26 10.75 10.14
N PRO A 53 -15.20 11.79 10.97
CA PRO A 53 -14.23 12.87 10.82
C PRO A 53 -12.82 12.39 11.23
N ARG A 54 -11.80 12.88 10.53
CA ARG A 54 -10.39 12.74 10.90
C ARG A 54 -9.66 14.03 10.56
N GLY A 55 -9.32 14.83 11.58
CA GLY A 55 -8.86 16.20 11.33
C GLY A 55 -9.92 17.02 10.61
N GLU A 56 -9.54 17.66 9.51
CA GLU A 56 -10.46 18.41 8.64
C GLU A 56 -11.10 17.55 7.54
N ALA A 57 -10.63 16.30 7.35
CA ALA A 57 -11.18 15.40 6.36
C ALA A 57 -12.37 14.61 6.89
N MET A 58 -13.26 14.21 5.98
CA MET A 58 -14.32 13.25 6.22
C MET A 58 -13.95 11.92 5.57
N ILE A 59 -13.61 10.92 6.39
CA ILE A 59 -13.35 9.57 5.89
C ILE A 59 -14.68 8.91 5.54
N GLU A 60 -14.77 8.38 4.33
CA GLU A 60 -15.91 7.61 3.86
C GLU A 60 -15.41 6.26 3.32
N LYS A 61 -16.06 5.17 3.73
CA LYS A 61 -15.70 3.82 3.29
C LYS A 61 -16.53 3.42 2.07
N TYR A 62 -15.93 2.65 1.16
CA TYR A 62 -16.69 1.97 0.12
C TYR A 62 -17.69 0.99 0.73
N MET A 63 -18.83 0.80 0.06
CA MET A 63 -19.68 -0.35 0.32
C MET A 63 -18.97 -1.63 -0.18
N TRP A 64 -19.25 -2.76 0.49
CA TRP A 64 -18.67 -4.05 0.10
C TRP A 64 -18.82 -4.36 -1.39
N SER A 65 -20.01 -4.08 -1.96
CA SER A 65 -20.32 -4.32 -3.38
C SER A 65 -19.56 -3.43 -4.36
N GLU A 66 -18.95 -2.35 -3.90
CA GLU A 66 -18.23 -1.38 -4.73
C GLU A 66 -16.72 -1.64 -4.79
N VAL A 67 -16.19 -2.39 -3.80
CA VAL A 67 -14.74 -2.54 -3.60
C VAL A 67 -14.04 -3.06 -4.85
N VAL A 68 -14.57 -4.12 -5.47
CA VAL A 68 -13.93 -4.76 -6.64
C VAL A 68 -13.82 -3.81 -7.82
N ASP A 69 -14.90 -3.09 -8.11
CA ASP A 69 -14.91 -2.14 -9.22
C ASP A 69 -14.06 -0.90 -8.91
N ALA A 70 -14.09 -0.44 -7.66
CA ALA A 70 -13.33 0.72 -7.22
C ALA A 70 -11.81 0.52 -7.36
N TYR A 71 -11.29 -0.65 -6.99
CA TYR A 71 -9.83 -0.92 -7.02
C TYR A 71 -9.36 -1.65 -8.28
N LYS A 72 -10.20 -1.70 -9.32
CA LYS A 72 -9.88 -2.41 -10.57
C LYS A 72 -8.60 -1.86 -11.22
N GLY A 73 -7.66 -2.76 -11.51
CA GLY A 73 -6.36 -2.39 -12.11
C GLY A 73 -5.24 -2.19 -11.09
N HIS A 74 -5.57 -2.14 -9.80
CA HIS A 74 -4.66 -2.01 -8.68
C HIS A 74 -4.67 -3.27 -7.81
N GLU A 75 -3.72 -3.39 -6.89
CA GLU A 75 -3.67 -4.49 -5.94
C GLU A 75 -4.48 -4.17 -4.69
N ILE A 76 -5.27 -5.14 -4.22
CA ILE A 76 -5.87 -5.13 -2.89
C ILE A 76 -5.03 -6.03 -1.99
N ALA A 77 -4.42 -5.46 -0.96
CA ALA A 77 -3.66 -6.15 0.08
C ALA A 77 -4.34 -6.01 1.45
N SER A 78 -3.91 -6.81 2.42
CA SER A 78 -4.50 -6.80 3.75
C SER A 78 -4.01 -5.63 4.62
N HIS A 79 -4.90 -5.13 5.49
CA HIS A 79 -4.55 -4.24 6.60
C HIS A 79 -5.17 -4.74 7.92
N SER A 80 -5.28 -6.07 8.06
CA SER A 80 -6.07 -6.80 9.06
C SER A 80 -7.58 -6.52 8.99
N LEU A 81 -8.37 -7.32 9.67
CA LEU A 81 -9.83 -7.21 9.61
C LEU A 81 -10.35 -5.89 10.20
N THR A 82 -9.85 -5.51 11.39
CA THR A 82 -10.40 -4.39 12.18
C THR A 82 -9.38 -3.33 12.60
N HIS A 83 -8.12 -3.47 12.16
CA HIS A 83 -7.01 -2.56 12.46
C HIS A 83 -6.60 -2.52 13.95
N PRO A 84 -6.42 -3.67 14.61
CA PRO A 84 -5.89 -3.68 15.96
C PRO A 84 -4.37 -3.52 15.96
N HIS A 85 -3.80 -3.22 17.13
CA HIS A 85 -2.38 -3.45 17.38
C HIS A 85 -2.10 -4.97 17.42
N LEU A 86 -1.73 -5.57 16.29
CA LEU A 86 -1.53 -7.02 16.16
C LEU A 86 -0.52 -7.58 17.16
N GLU A 87 0.52 -6.80 17.47
CA GLU A 87 1.57 -7.18 18.43
C GLU A 87 1.09 -7.25 19.89
N ARG A 88 -0.10 -6.73 20.17
CA ARG A 88 -0.72 -6.77 21.49
C ARG A 88 -1.75 -7.89 21.66
N LEU A 89 -2.06 -8.59 20.57
CA LEU A 89 -2.97 -9.72 20.57
C LEU A 89 -2.22 -11.01 20.92
N ASP A 90 -2.95 -12.00 21.43
CA ASP A 90 -2.44 -13.36 21.45
C ASP A 90 -2.39 -13.95 20.02
N ARG A 91 -1.60 -15.02 19.82
CA ARG A 91 -1.38 -15.64 18.52
C ARG A 91 -2.69 -16.09 17.84
N ALA A 92 -3.63 -16.64 18.61
CA ALA A 92 -4.89 -17.14 18.07
C ALA A 92 -5.77 -15.99 17.56
N THR A 93 -5.87 -14.92 18.32
CA THR A 93 -6.63 -13.70 17.94
C THR A 93 -5.96 -12.99 16.78
N CYS A 94 -4.63 -12.84 16.78
CA CYS A 94 -3.89 -12.29 15.65
C CYS A 94 -4.14 -13.09 14.36
N ARG A 95 -4.07 -14.43 14.45
CA ARG A 95 -4.36 -15.31 13.32
C ARG A 95 -5.80 -15.17 12.84
N ALA A 96 -6.78 -15.05 13.73
CA ALA A 96 -8.18 -14.88 13.37
C ALA A 96 -8.44 -13.55 12.63
N GLU A 97 -7.84 -12.44 13.08
CA GLU A 97 -7.86 -11.13 12.39
C GLU A 97 -7.37 -11.27 10.94
N MET A 98 -6.22 -11.90 10.76
CA MET A 98 -5.61 -12.05 9.45
C MET A 98 -6.39 -13.01 8.54
N VAL A 99 -6.74 -14.21 9.03
CA VAL A 99 -7.45 -15.22 8.23
C VAL A 99 -8.81 -14.71 7.76
N THR A 100 -9.55 -14.02 8.63
CA THR A 100 -10.87 -13.48 8.27
C THR A 100 -10.74 -12.39 7.20
N ASP A 101 -9.77 -11.50 7.34
CA ASP A 101 -9.51 -10.46 6.35
C ASP A 101 -9.09 -11.06 5.00
N MET A 102 -8.16 -12.02 5.01
CA MET A 102 -7.70 -12.71 3.80
C MET A 102 -8.83 -13.44 3.06
N ILE A 103 -9.70 -14.16 3.78
CA ILE A 103 -10.88 -14.83 3.19
C ILE A 103 -11.85 -13.79 2.61
N ASN A 104 -12.05 -12.67 3.27
CA ASN A 104 -12.86 -11.59 2.76
C ASN A 104 -12.28 -10.98 1.47
N ILE A 105 -10.97 -10.77 1.41
CA ILE A 105 -10.28 -10.29 0.20
C ILE A 105 -10.40 -11.33 -0.93
N GLU A 106 -10.19 -12.61 -0.62
CA GLU A 106 -10.39 -13.69 -1.61
C GLU A 106 -11.83 -13.70 -2.15
N ALA A 107 -12.83 -13.54 -1.29
CA ALA A 107 -14.22 -13.45 -1.72
C ALA A 107 -14.52 -12.26 -2.64
N LEU A 108 -13.78 -11.16 -2.49
CA LEU A 108 -13.88 -9.97 -3.33
C LEU A 108 -13.11 -10.13 -4.65
N THR A 109 -11.87 -10.60 -4.61
CA THR A 109 -10.92 -10.53 -5.73
C THR A 109 -10.73 -11.86 -6.46
N GLY A 110 -11.15 -12.97 -5.86
CA GLY A 110 -10.95 -14.32 -6.38
C GLY A 110 -9.58 -14.92 -6.02
N SER A 111 -8.74 -14.23 -5.24
CA SER A 111 -7.42 -14.72 -4.80
C SER A 111 -7.08 -14.25 -3.38
N LEU A 112 -6.34 -15.08 -2.65
CA LEU A 112 -5.79 -14.68 -1.36
C LEU A 112 -4.75 -13.57 -1.53
N PRO A 113 -4.74 -12.54 -0.66
CA PRO A 113 -3.70 -11.53 -0.68
C PRO A 113 -2.35 -12.15 -0.25
N VAL A 114 -1.29 -11.74 -0.92
CA VAL A 114 0.09 -12.17 -0.58
C VAL A 114 0.87 -11.11 0.19
N GLY A 115 0.28 -9.96 0.39
CA GLY A 115 0.89 -8.82 1.06
C GLY A 115 -0.01 -8.10 2.03
N MET A 116 0.60 -7.28 2.88
CA MET A 116 -0.11 -6.41 3.80
C MET A 116 0.69 -5.17 4.21
N ALA A 117 -0.01 -4.21 4.84
CA ALA A 117 0.61 -3.21 5.69
C ALA A 117 0.25 -3.48 7.15
N TYR A 118 1.21 -3.28 8.06
CA TYR A 118 0.96 -3.43 9.50
C TYR A 118 0.11 -2.27 10.02
N PRO A 119 -1.03 -2.52 10.71
CA PRO A 119 -1.72 -1.49 11.46
C PRO A 119 -0.76 -0.74 12.40
N TYR A 120 -0.79 0.60 12.35
CA TYR A 120 0.15 1.48 13.09
C TYR A 120 1.64 1.29 12.73
N GLY A 121 1.97 0.46 11.74
CA GLY A 121 3.34 0.10 11.39
C GLY A 121 4.05 -0.79 12.40
N SER A 122 3.35 -1.25 13.44
CA SER A 122 3.92 -2.04 14.54
C SER A 122 3.72 -3.55 14.37
N TYR A 123 4.72 -4.32 14.77
CA TYR A 123 4.71 -5.78 14.70
C TYR A 123 5.63 -6.40 15.75
N SER A 124 5.50 -7.70 15.96
CA SER A 124 6.39 -8.53 16.76
C SER A 124 6.81 -9.77 15.99
N ASP A 125 7.79 -10.51 16.46
CA ASP A 125 8.20 -11.78 15.84
C ASP A 125 7.03 -12.77 15.77
N MET A 126 6.17 -12.80 16.79
CA MET A 126 4.95 -13.63 16.79
C MET A 126 4.01 -13.26 15.63
N VAL A 127 3.83 -11.97 15.34
CA VAL A 127 3.00 -11.51 14.21
C VAL A 127 3.64 -11.93 12.89
N VAL A 128 4.94 -11.70 12.72
CA VAL A 128 5.68 -12.11 11.51
C VAL A 128 5.56 -13.61 11.26
N ASP A 129 5.69 -14.44 12.30
CA ASP A 129 5.52 -15.90 12.21
C ASP A 129 4.10 -16.26 11.75
N VAL A 130 3.07 -15.61 12.33
CA VAL A 130 1.67 -15.83 11.92
C VAL A 130 1.47 -15.48 10.44
N LEU A 131 2.01 -14.36 9.97
CA LEU A 131 1.91 -13.94 8.57
C LEU A 131 2.61 -14.94 7.63
N SER A 132 3.81 -15.38 8.00
CA SER A 132 4.56 -16.40 7.26
C SER A 132 3.78 -17.70 7.15
N ASP A 133 3.21 -18.19 8.26
CA ASP A 133 2.39 -19.41 8.32
C ASP A 133 1.11 -19.29 7.44
N LEU A 134 0.61 -18.08 7.22
CA LEU A 134 -0.57 -17.81 6.40
C LEU A 134 -0.23 -17.57 4.91
N GLY A 135 1.05 -17.56 4.55
CA GLY A 135 1.48 -17.36 3.17
C GLY A 135 1.59 -15.89 2.74
N ILE A 136 1.55 -14.95 3.68
CA ILE A 136 1.91 -13.55 3.39
C ILE A 136 3.40 -13.48 3.08
N ARG A 137 3.75 -12.83 2.00
CA ARG A 137 5.11 -12.82 1.43
C ARG A 137 5.80 -11.48 1.59
N TYR A 138 5.05 -10.39 1.80
CA TYR A 138 5.59 -9.08 2.16
C TYR A 138 4.66 -8.37 3.16
N ALA A 139 5.24 -7.58 4.04
CA ALA A 139 4.50 -6.76 5.00
C ALA A 139 5.27 -5.48 5.29
N ARG A 140 4.62 -4.31 5.13
CA ARG A 140 5.24 -3.00 5.25
C ARG A 140 4.92 -2.36 6.59
N GLY A 141 5.99 -1.83 7.27
CA GLY A 141 5.87 -0.89 8.37
C GLY A 141 5.74 0.56 7.90
N THR A 142 5.76 1.51 8.85
CA THR A 142 5.63 2.96 8.56
C THR A 142 6.99 3.70 8.58
N TRP A 143 8.07 3.03 8.95
CA TRP A 143 9.39 3.64 9.07
C TRP A 143 10.07 3.76 7.72
N SER A 144 10.04 4.97 7.16
CA SER A 144 10.77 5.33 5.95
C SER A 144 12.29 5.31 6.21
N ASN A 145 13.05 4.83 5.21
CA ASN A 145 14.51 4.70 5.32
C ASN A 145 15.27 5.52 4.28
N HIS A 146 14.59 6.22 3.39
CA HIS A 146 15.13 6.98 2.25
C HIS A 146 16.10 6.16 1.36
N SER A 147 16.04 4.82 1.43
CA SER A 147 16.84 3.92 0.59
C SER A 147 16.02 3.39 -0.56
N PHE A 148 16.70 3.13 -1.67
CA PHE A 148 16.16 2.43 -2.84
C PHE A 148 16.64 0.98 -2.92
N ASP A 149 17.41 0.51 -1.96
CA ASP A 149 17.98 -0.83 -1.98
C ASP A 149 16.93 -1.92 -1.77
N LEU A 150 17.14 -3.06 -2.42
CA LEU A 150 16.36 -4.25 -2.15
C LEU A 150 16.55 -4.70 -0.69
N GLN A 151 15.46 -5.13 -0.08
CA GLN A 151 15.48 -5.67 1.26
C GLN A 151 15.26 -7.19 1.22
N SER A 152 16.04 -7.94 1.98
CA SER A 152 15.94 -9.39 2.04
C SER A 152 14.79 -9.89 2.94
N ASP A 153 14.43 -9.12 3.98
CA ASP A 153 13.32 -9.42 4.89
C ASP A 153 12.08 -8.64 4.45
N LEU A 154 11.32 -9.23 3.54
CA LEU A 154 10.12 -8.60 3.01
C LEU A 154 8.95 -8.57 4.01
N LEU A 155 8.97 -9.40 5.07
CA LEU A 155 7.97 -9.33 6.14
C LEU A 155 8.24 -8.21 7.15
N ARG A 156 9.40 -7.53 7.06
CA ARG A 156 9.74 -6.33 7.84
C ARG A 156 10.16 -5.19 6.91
N PHE A 157 9.45 -5.06 5.79
CA PHE A 157 9.79 -4.11 4.75
C PHE A 157 9.64 -2.66 5.22
N ARG A 158 10.62 -1.83 4.88
CA ARG A 158 10.64 -0.38 5.16
C ARG A 158 10.46 0.38 3.85
N PRO A 159 9.44 1.25 3.74
CA PRO A 159 9.24 2.07 2.54
C PRO A 159 10.36 3.10 2.38
N THR A 160 10.53 3.61 1.16
CA THR A 160 11.48 4.69 0.89
C THR A 160 11.04 5.96 1.60
N CYS A 161 9.82 6.43 1.35
CA CYS A 161 9.30 7.63 2.01
C CYS A 161 7.77 7.64 2.08
N HIS A 162 7.25 8.46 2.98
CA HIS A 162 5.85 8.86 3.01
C HIS A 162 5.55 9.88 1.90
N HIS A 163 4.33 9.96 1.39
CA HIS A 163 3.98 10.93 0.35
C HIS A 163 4.10 12.40 0.79
N ASN A 164 4.00 12.66 2.10
CA ASN A 164 4.23 13.98 2.70
C ASN A 164 5.67 14.20 3.17
N ASP A 165 6.60 13.32 2.79
CA ASP A 165 8.01 13.52 3.11
C ASP A 165 8.53 14.77 2.41
N PRO A 166 9.20 15.71 3.15
CA PRO A 166 9.73 16.93 2.56
C PRO A 166 10.76 16.66 1.46
N ASP A 167 11.40 15.49 1.49
CA ASP A 167 12.41 15.10 0.50
C ASP A 167 11.84 14.32 -0.68
N LEU A 168 10.51 14.10 -0.75
CA LEU A 168 9.86 13.29 -1.81
C LEU A 168 10.34 13.67 -3.22
N MET A 169 10.39 14.94 -3.56
CA MET A 169 10.81 15.41 -4.89
C MET A 169 12.32 15.33 -5.10
N ALA A 170 13.12 15.47 -4.05
CA ALA A 170 14.56 15.28 -4.10
C ALA A 170 14.89 13.80 -4.33
N LEU A 171 14.23 12.89 -3.61
CA LEU A 171 14.32 11.45 -3.78
C LEU A 171 13.88 11.02 -5.20
N ALA A 172 12.79 11.62 -5.73
CA ALA A 172 12.35 11.36 -7.09
C ALA A 172 13.42 11.74 -8.12
N LYS A 173 14.05 12.91 -7.94
CA LYS A 173 15.15 13.36 -8.82
C LYS A 173 16.34 12.41 -8.73
N GLU A 174 16.78 12.05 -7.53
CA GLU A 174 17.87 11.12 -7.30
C GLU A 174 17.60 9.78 -7.99
N PHE A 175 16.40 9.20 -7.79
CA PHE A 175 16.00 7.93 -8.38
C PHE A 175 15.98 7.97 -9.92
N ILE A 176 15.51 9.07 -10.52
CA ILE A 176 15.51 9.26 -11.97
C ILE A 176 16.92 9.32 -12.52
N ASP A 177 17.81 10.09 -11.89
CA ASP A 177 19.17 10.34 -12.35
C ASP A 177 20.10 9.11 -12.15
N MET A 178 19.70 8.21 -11.26
CA MET A 178 20.45 7.01 -10.90
C MET A 178 20.64 6.09 -12.11
N LYS A 179 21.85 5.55 -12.26
CA LYS A 179 22.22 4.51 -13.23
C LYS A 179 22.74 3.28 -12.47
N PRO A 180 21.85 2.54 -11.82
CA PRO A 180 22.26 1.48 -10.92
C PRO A 180 22.75 0.24 -11.66
N ASP A 181 23.73 -0.45 -11.09
CA ASP A 181 24.22 -1.78 -11.47
C ASP A 181 23.52 -2.91 -10.72
N GLU A 182 22.73 -2.56 -9.70
CA GLU A 182 21.85 -3.46 -8.94
C GLU A 182 20.42 -2.93 -8.93
N PRO A 183 19.40 -3.82 -8.84
CA PRO A 183 17.99 -3.40 -8.81
C PRO A 183 17.68 -2.45 -7.65
N LYS A 184 16.87 -1.40 -7.92
CA LYS A 184 16.45 -0.38 -6.95
C LYS A 184 14.93 -0.22 -6.97
N ILE A 185 14.35 0.01 -5.79
CA ILE A 185 12.91 0.21 -5.59
C ILE A 185 12.68 1.58 -4.98
N PHE A 186 11.79 2.38 -5.58
CA PHE A 186 11.20 3.53 -4.93
C PHE A 186 9.81 3.15 -4.43
N TYR A 187 9.65 3.13 -3.14
CA TYR A 187 8.40 2.73 -2.48
C TYR A 187 7.80 3.90 -1.72
N VAL A 188 6.70 4.45 -2.24
CA VAL A 188 5.98 5.58 -1.63
C VAL A 188 4.75 5.05 -0.89
N TRP A 189 4.50 5.52 0.33
CA TRP A 189 3.35 5.10 1.12
C TRP A 189 2.60 6.28 1.74
N GLY A 190 1.40 6.03 2.24
CA GLY A 190 0.60 7.01 2.98
C GLY A 190 -0.86 6.60 3.13
N HIS A 191 -1.70 7.59 3.43
CA HIS A 191 -3.16 7.46 3.48
C HIS A 191 -3.76 8.55 2.61
N THR A 192 -4.70 8.19 1.74
CA THR A 192 -5.25 9.15 0.76
C THR A 192 -6.02 10.31 1.39
N TYR A 193 -6.66 10.08 2.54
CA TYR A 193 -7.36 11.14 3.27
C TYR A 193 -6.42 12.22 3.82
N GLU A 194 -5.12 11.95 3.94
CA GLU A 194 -4.15 12.95 4.37
C GLU A 194 -4.02 14.08 3.34
N PHE A 195 -4.19 13.80 2.05
CA PHE A 195 -4.22 14.84 1.02
C PHE A 195 -5.39 15.80 1.19
N ASP A 196 -6.56 15.32 1.68
CA ASP A 196 -7.69 16.19 2.00
C ASP A 196 -7.44 16.98 3.28
N MET A 197 -6.82 16.36 4.31
CA MET A 197 -6.46 17.02 5.56
C MET A 197 -5.45 18.15 5.36
N ASP A 198 -4.45 17.89 4.51
CA ASP A 198 -3.31 18.79 4.30
C ASP A 198 -3.52 19.71 3.07
N HIS A 199 -4.66 19.57 2.36
CA HIS A 199 -5.00 20.31 1.15
C HIS A 199 -3.90 20.28 0.08
N ASN A 200 -3.24 19.12 -0.10
CA ASN A 200 -2.01 18.99 -0.89
C ASN A 200 -2.04 17.91 -1.97
N TRP A 201 -3.20 17.61 -2.56
CA TRP A 201 -3.33 16.69 -3.69
C TRP A 201 -2.38 17.01 -4.87
N ASP A 202 -1.98 18.25 -5.02
CA ASP A 202 -1.01 18.68 -6.02
C ASP A 202 0.39 18.06 -5.80
N THR A 203 0.72 17.68 -4.57
CA THR A 203 2.00 17.03 -4.23
C THR A 203 2.13 15.70 -4.96
N ILE A 204 1.14 14.82 -4.86
CA ILE A 204 1.19 13.51 -5.52
C ILE A 204 1.00 13.62 -7.03
N GLU A 205 0.16 14.55 -7.51
CA GLU A 205 0.00 14.83 -8.94
C GLU A 205 1.34 15.29 -9.56
N ARG A 206 2.05 16.21 -8.92
CA ARG A 206 3.36 16.70 -9.35
C ARG A 206 4.41 15.59 -9.32
N PHE A 207 4.43 14.76 -8.27
CA PHE A 207 5.34 13.63 -8.18
C PHE A 207 5.11 12.64 -9.33
N CYS A 208 3.87 12.20 -9.55
CA CYS A 208 3.53 11.28 -10.62
C CYS A 208 3.89 11.85 -12.00
N SER A 209 3.53 13.11 -12.26
CA SER A 209 3.88 13.81 -13.51
C SER A 209 5.39 13.87 -13.75
N TYR A 210 6.18 14.11 -12.69
CA TYR A 210 7.63 14.24 -12.79
C TYR A 210 8.35 12.93 -13.10
N ILE A 211 7.87 11.81 -12.53
CA ILE A 211 8.54 10.50 -12.63
C ILE A 211 7.94 9.60 -13.72
N ALA A 212 6.82 9.96 -14.32
CA ALA A 212 6.10 9.16 -15.31
C ALA A 212 6.85 8.96 -16.64
N GLY A 213 6.47 7.91 -17.38
CA GLY A 213 6.87 7.69 -18.76
C GLY A 213 8.35 7.39 -18.97
N ARG A 214 9.05 6.87 -17.95
CA ARG A 214 10.48 6.52 -18.03
C ARG A 214 10.65 5.08 -18.50
N ASP A 215 11.39 4.89 -19.57
CA ASP A 215 11.63 3.57 -20.16
C ASP A 215 12.45 2.65 -19.24
N ASP A 216 13.24 3.22 -18.32
CA ASP A 216 14.13 2.51 -17.40
C ASP A 216 13.49 2.24 -16.02
N ILE A 217 12.23 2.67 -15.80
CA ILE A 217 11.48 2.43 -14.55
C ILE A 217 10.30 1.51 -14.83
N PHE A 218 10.15 0.46 -14.04
CA PHE A 218 8.97 -0.38 -13.96
C PHE A 218 7.97 0.22 -12.97
N TYR A 219 6.72 0.40 -13.39
CA TYR A 219 5.63 0.89 -12.55
C TYR A 219 4.70 -0.28 -12.25
N GLY A 220 4.65 -0.71 -10.99
CA GLY A 220 3.89 -1.90 -10.63
C GLY A 220 3.30 -1.82 -9.23
N THR A 221 2.43 -2.78 -8.91
CA THR A 221 1.93 -3.00 -7.56
C THR A 221 3.04 -3.50 -6.64
N ASN A 222 2.79 -3.54 -5.33
CA ASN A 222 3.78 -4.07 -4.39
C ASN A 222 4.11 -5.53 -4.69
N GLU A 223 3.12 -6.36 -5.03
CA GLU A 223 3.34 -7.74 -5.43
C GLU A 223 4.23 -7.82 -6.69
N GLU A 224 3.89 -7.07 -7.74
CA GLU A 224 4.64 -7.06 -9.00
C GLU A 224 6.09 -6.58 -8.81
N VAL A 225 6.33 -5.69 -7.85
CA VAL A 225 7.65 -5.10 -7.59
C VAL A 225 8.47 -5.95 -6.61
N LEU A 226 7.90 -6.31 -5.46
CA LEU A 226 8.63 -6.98 -4.38
C LEU A 226 8.84 -8.47 -4.64
N LEU A 227 7.92 -9.12 -5.36
CA LEU A 227 7.94 -10.56 -5.61
C LEU A 227 8.39 -10.92 -7.03
N ALA A 228 8.90 -9.96 -7.79
CA ALA A 228 9.44 -10.18 -9.13
C ALA A 228 10.62 -11.18 -9.10
N LYS A 229 10.60 -12.16 -10.01
CA LYS A 229 11.68 -13.14 -10.23
C LYS A 229 12.64 -12.68 -11.33
#